data_4203f0aa919e48188cabe7c9c53ebd6d
#
_entry.id   4203f0aa919e48188cabe7c9c53ebd6d
#
_cell.length_a   1.000
_cell.length_b   1.000
_cell.length_c   1.000
_cell.angle_alpha   90.00
_cell.angle_beta   90.00
_cell.angle_gamma   90.00
#
_symmetry.space_group_name_H-M   'P 1'
#
loop_
_entity.id
_entity.type
_entity.pdbx_description
1 polymer ?
#
loop_
_entity_poly.entity_id
_entity_poly.type
_entity_poly.pdbx_seq_one_letter_code
_entity_poly.pdbx_strand_id
1 'polypeptide(L)'
;MKKINPKRYKNGDNNFFEKYKNEVKMSIIAIIVVLLILLVGRTYIKFRPFFDVLSGFSTRWDISFPTSTELVEQQSDTGWFGEGERLAILRIGDGVKNSVFDISQFNYTMSEDERVLVENIIDNYHGKNINKALLDSQYVRKLTKYDNELIIIYDKGSNEYYLFENLM
;
A
#
# COMPACT_ATOMS: atom_id res chain seq x y z
N MET A 1 43.77 38.91 -60.97
CA MET A 1 43.81 38.48 -59.58
C MET A 1 42.47 38.67 -58.89
N LYS A 2 41.71 37.59 -58.65
CA LYS A 2 40.42 37.66 -57.93
C LYS A 2 40.69 37.73 -56.39
N LYS A 3 40.31 38.82 -55.77
CA LYS A 3 40.37 38.92 -54.28
C LYS A 3 39.35 37.96 -53.67
N ILE A 4 39.81 36.93 -52.97
CA ILE A 4 38.98 36.04 -52.19
C ILE A 4 38.57 36.76 -50.92
N ASN A 5 37.26 36.91 -50.70
CA ASN A 5 36.66 37.62 -49.57
C ASN A 5 36.69 36.71 -48.30
N PRO A 6 37.46 36.99 -47.28
CA PRO A 6 37.65 36.08 -46.11
C PRO A 6 36.46 36.03 -45.15
N LYS A 7 35.37 36.78 -45.39
CA LYS A 7 34.20 36.88 -44.47
C LYS A 7 33.18 35.72 -44.58
N ARG A 8 33.35 34.79 -45.54
CA ARG A 8 32.33 33.75 -45.75
C ARG A 8 32.57 32.47 -44.93
N TYR A 9 33.70 32.29 -44.28
CA TYR A 9 34.03 31.05 -43.53
C TYR A 9 33.65 31.05 -42.03
N LYS A 10 33.31 32.24 -41.46
CA LYS A 10 33.04 32.33 -40.01
C LYS A 10 31.62 32.03 -39.56
N ASN A 11 30.63 32.00 -40.47
CA ASN A 11 29.23 31.83 -40.07
C ASN A 11 28.73 30.36 -40.11
N GLY A 12 29.50 29.45 -40.70
CA GLY A 12 29.10 28.03 -40.78
C GLY A 12 29.37 27.28 -39.48
N ASP A 13 30.49 27.54 -38.84
CA ASP A 13 30.94 26.79 -37.67
C ASP A 13 30.15 27.11 -36.39
N ASN A 14 29.73 28.35 -36.23
CA ASN A 14 28.96 28.74 -35.04
C ASN A 14 27.55 28.11 -35.04
N ASN A 15 26.91 27.96 -36.17
CA ASN A 15 25.59 27.31 -36.29
C ASN A 15 25.67 25.80 -36.02
N PHE A 16 26.78 25.15 -36.35
CA PHE A 16 26.97 23.72 -36.09
C PHE A 16 27.15 23.48 -34.58
N PHE A 17 27.97 24.24 -33.91
CA PHE A 17 28.18 24.13 -32.47
C PHE A 17 26.93 24.46 -31.65
N GLU A 18 26.16 25.48 -32.04
CA GLU A 18 24.89 25.85 -31.38
C GLU A 18 23.84 24.72 -31.57
N LYS A 19 23.73 24.14 -32.75
CA LYS A 19 22.82 23.02 -33.00
C LYS A 19 23.19 21.80 -32.16
N TYR A 20 24.47 21.43 -32.14
CA TYR A 20 24.95 20.28 -31.34
C TYR A 20 24.72 20.48 -29.85
N LYS A 21 24.97 21.68 -29.33
CA LYS A 21 24.72 22.05 -27.94
C LYS A 21 23.24 21.93 -27.56
N ASN A 22 22.32 22.28 -28.46
CA ASN A 22 20.88 22.16 -28.23
C ASN A 22 20.43 20.69 -28.29
N GLU A 23 20.95 19.89 -29.20
CA GLU A 23 20.67 18.45 -29.28
C GLU A 23 21.13 17.71 -28.01
N VAL A 24 22.32 18.03 -27.49
CA VAL A 24 22.84 17.48 -26.23
C VAL A 24 21.97 17.89 -25.04
N LYS A 25 21.54 19.17 -24.98
CA LYS A 25 20.63 19.62 -23.91
C LYS A 25 19.30 18.88 -23.97
N MET A 26 18.70 18.73 -25.14
CA MET A 26 17.43 18.02 -25.31
C MET A 26 17.55 16.54 -24.91
N SER A 27 18.67 15.90 -25.26
CA SER A 27 18.95 14.51 -24.86
C SER A 27 19.06 14.37 -23.34
N ILE A 28 19.75 15.28 -22.66
CA ILE A 28 19.85 15.28 -21.20
C ILE A 28 18.48 15.46 -20.55
N ILE A 29 17.68 16.40 -21.03
CA ILE A 29 16.32 16.62 -20.53
C ILE A 29 15.46 15.36 -20.70
N ALA A 30 15.52 14.73 -21.88
CA ALA A 30 14.79 13.48 -22.14
C ALA A 30 15.19 12.36 -21.17
N ILE A 31 16.49 12.18 -20.91
CA ILE A 31 16.99 11.20 -19.93
C ILE A 31 16.44 11.51 -18.52
N ILE A 32 16.48 12.76 -18.08
CA ILE A 32 15.97 13.18 -16.76
C ILE A 32 14.47 12.87 -16.66
N VAL A 33 13.67 13.18 -17.70
CA VAL A 33 12.23 12.90 -17.73
C VAL A 33 11.96 11.40 -17.62
N VAL A 34 12.71 10.58 -18.37
CA VAL A 34 12.58 9.11 -18.30
C VAL A 34 12.91 8.60 -16.90
N LEU A 35 13.98 9.09 -16.29
CA LEU A 35 14.37 8.71 -14.92
C LEU A 35 13.30 9.12 -13.89
N LEU A 36 12.69 10.30 -14.03
CA LEU A 36 11.58 10.74 -13.18
C LEU A 36 10.36 9.84 -13.33
N ILE A 37 9.99 9.48 -14.57
CA ILE A 37 8.86 8.57 -14.82
C ILE A 37 9.11 7.19 -14.19
N LEU A 38 10.33 6.66 -14.31
CA LEU A 38 10.70 5.38 -13.71
C LEU A 38 10.67 5.44 -12.18
N LEU A 39 11.13 6.55 -11.59
CA LEU A 39 11.11 6.76 -10.14
C LEU A 39 9.68 6.84 -9.61
N VAL A 40 8.81 7.63 -10.26
CA VAL A 40 7.39 7.76 -9.91
C VAL A 40 6.65 6.43 -10.11
N GLY A 41 6.90 5.75 -11.23
CA GLY A 41 6.32 4.43 -11.50
C GLY A 41 6.70 3.39 -10.44
N ARG A 42 7.97 3.36 -10.05
CA ARG A 42 8.46 2.43 -9.00
C ARG A 42 7.84 2.73 -7.63
N THR A 43 7.71 4.00 -7.25
CA THR A 43 7.04 4.40 -6.01
C THR A 43 5.55 4.07 -6.07
N TYR A 44 4.87 4.35 -7.16
CA TYR A 44 3.45 4.02 -7.35
C TYR A 44 3.20 2.50 -7.21
N ILE A 45 3.99 1.66 -7.88
CA ILE A 45 3.86 0.19 -7.80
C ILE A 45 4.09 -0.29 -6.37
N LYS A 46 5.04 0.29 -5.64
CA LYS A 46 5.33 -0.07 -4.24
C LYS A 46 4.17 0.26 -3.30
N PHE A 47 3.50 1.40 -3.50
CA PHE A 47 2.42 1.87 -2.63
C PHE A 47 1.02 1.43 -3.07
N ARG A 48 0.85 0.96 -4.31
CA ARG A 48 -0.44 0.51 -4.83
C ARG A 48 -1.14 -0.54 -3.97
N PRO A 49 -0.48 -1.63 -3.53
CA PRO A 49 -1.12 -2.62 -2.68
C PRO A 49 -1.66 -2.04 -1.37
N PHE A 50 -0.93 -1.10 -0.78
CA PHE A 50 -1.34 -0.40 0.44
C PHE A 50 -2.65 0.35 0.24
N PHE A 51 -2.76 1.16 -0.82
CA PHE A 51 -3.99 1.91 -1.09
C PHE A 51 -5.16 1.00 -1.47
N ASP A 52 -4.92 -0.03 -2.27
CA ASP A 52 -5.97 -0.95 -2.71
C ASP A 52 -6.57 -1.71 -1.53
N VAL A 53 -5.76 -2.19 -0.60
CA VAL A 53 -6.19 -2.97 0.58
C VAL A 53 -6.93 -2.10 1.58
N LEU A 54 -6.30 -1.03 2.06
CA LEU A 54 -6.93 -0.14 3.05
C LEU A 54 -8.17 0.53 2.48
N SER A 55 -8.17 0.92 1.21
CA SER A 55 -9.34 1.45 0.52
C SER A 55 -10.46 0.40 0.45
N GLY A 56 -10.12 -0.86 0.21
CA GLY A 56 -11.09 -1.96 0.23
C GLY A 56 -11.78 -2.13 1.58
N PHE A 57 -11.01 -2.19 2.66
CA PHE A 57 -11.57 -2.25 4.03
C PHE A 57 -12.37 -0.99 4.35
N SER A 58 -11.83 0.21 4.04
CA SER A 58 -12.51 1.49 4.29
C SER A 58 -13.88 1.54 3.64
N THR A 59 -13.97 1.17 2.37
CA THR A 59 -15.24 1.23 1.62
C THR A 59 -16.25 0.18 2.09
N ARG A 60 -15.80 -1.05 2.36
CA ARG A 60 -16.71 -2.12 2.79
C ARG A 60 -17.25 -1.92 4.19
N TRP A 61 -16.37 -1.54 5.11
CA TRP A 61 -16.67 -1.48 6.53
C TRP A 61 -17.02 -0.06 7.04
N ASP A 62 -16.96 0.93 6.14
CA ASP A 62 -17.16 2.35 6.50
C ASP A 62 -16.22 2.80 7.62
N ILE A 63 -14.96 2.35 7.54
CA ILE A 63 -13.91 2.66 8.52
C ILE A 63 -12.89 3.62 7.94
N SER A 64 -12.35 4.47 8.81
CA SER A 64 -11.25 5.37 8.46
C SER A 64 -9.97 4.91 9.13
N PHE A 65 -8.91 4.81 8.34
CA PHE A 65 -7.58 4.51 8.85
C PHE A 65 -6.86 5.81 9.25
N PRO A 66 -6.23 5.86 10.44
CA PRO A 66 -5.34 6.96 10.80
C PRO A 66 -4.24 7.14 9.76
N THR A 67 -3.76 8.38 9.59
CA THR A 67 -2.68 8.70 8.63
C THR A 67 -1.35 8.01 8.97
N SER A 68 -1.18 7.61 10.22
CA SER A 68 -0.02 6.85 10.73
C SER A 68 -0.13 5.34 10.51
N THR A 69 -1.13 4.87 9.74
CA THR A 69 -1.32 3.44 9.48
C THR A 69 -0.29 2.92 8.49
N GLU A 70 0.43 1.89 8.89
CA GLU A 70 1.36 1.12 8.07
C GLU A 70 0.78 -0.27 7.80
N LEU A 71 0.67 -0.67 6.53
CA LEU A 71 0.36 -2.04 6.16
C LEU A 71 1.62 -2.88 6.26
N VAL A 72 1.67 -3.78 7.24
CA VAL A 72 2.82 -4.68 7.47
C VAL A 72 2.78 -5.82 6.47
N GLU A 73 1.65 -6.52 6.40
CA GLU A 73 1.42 -7.64 5.49
C GLU A 73 -0.06 -7.81 5.16
N GLN A 74 -0.33 -8.53 4.09
CA GLN A 74 -1.69 -8.89 3.70
C GLN A 74 -1.72 -10.22 2.94
N GLN A 75 -2.85 -10.91 3.04
CA GLN A 75 -3.22 -12.02 2.18
C GLN A 75 -4.71 -11.95 1.88
N SER A 76 -5.09 -12.33 0.66
CA SER A 76 -6.49 -12.41 0.24
C SER A 76 -6.67 -13.71 -0.54
N ASP A 77 -7.59 -14.50 -0.07
CA ASP A 77 -8.10 -15.67 -0.79
C ASP A 77 -9.57 -15.40 -1.13
N THR A 78 -9.77 -14.61 -2.17
CA THR A 78 -11.11 -14.21 -2.60
C THR A 78 -11.40 -14.74 -3.99
N GLY A 79 -12.58 -15.36 -4.14
CA GLY A 79 -13.10 -15.84 -5.42
C GLY A 79 -13.46 -14.69 -6.39
N TRP A 80 -13.95 -15.07 -7.57
CA TRP A 80 -14.34 -14.14 -8.65
C TRP A 80 -15.40 -13.11 -8.26
N PHE A 81 -16.28 -13.45 -7.32
CA PHE A 81 -17.34 -12.57 -6.85
C PHE A 81 -16.96 -11.76 -5.62
N GLY A 82 -15.69 -11.85 -5.17
CA GLY A 82 -15.18 -11.13 -4.01
C GLY A 82 -15.52 -11.77 -2.67
N GLU A 83 -16.16 -12.95 -2.68
CA GLU A 83 -16.36 -13.80 -1.51
C GLU A 83 -15.02 -14.43 -1.09
N GLY A 84 -14.87 -14.70 0.21
CA GLY A 84 -13.70 -15.38 0.75
C GLY A 84 -13.04 -14.64 1.91
N GLU A 85 -11.85 -15.09 2.26
CA GLU A 85 -11.14 -14.67 3.44
C GLU A 85 -10.03 -13.69 3.12
N ARG A 86 -9.81 -12.74 4.02
CA ARG A 86 -8.69 -11.79 3.93
C ARG A 86 -8.06 -11.58 5.29
N LEU A 87 -6.75 -11.41 5.27
CA LEU A 87 -5.96 -10.99 6.41
C LEU A 87 -5.19 -9.71 6.05
N ALA A 88 -5.25 -8.73 6.93
CA ALA A 88 -4.33 -7.60 6.89
C ALA A 88 -3.70 -7.39 8.27
N ILE A 89 -2.40 -7.16 8.30
CA ILE A 89 -1.65 -6.84 9.51
C ILE A 89 -1.21 -5.38 9.42
N LEU A 90 -1.62 -4.61 10.41
CA LEU A 90 -1.39 -3.16 10.43
C LEU A 90 -0.60 -2.77 11.67
N ARG A 91 0.26 -1.79 11.51
CA ARG A 91 0.82 -1.02 12.62
C ARG A 91 0.25 0.39 12.56
N ILE A 92 -0.32 0.85 13.68
CA ILE A 92 -0.93 2.17 13.75
C ILE A 92 -0.24 2.93 14.89
N GLY A 93 0.34 4.08 14.56
CA GLY A 93 0.99 4.95 15.54
C GLY A 93 -0.04 5.77 16.30
N ASP A 94 -0.25 7.00 15.87
CA ASP A 94 -1.17 7.95 16.51
C ASP A 94 -2.54 7.98 15.83
N GLY A 95 -3.53 8.60 16.50
CA GLY A 95 -4.84 8.87 15.91
C GLY A 95 -5.86 7.74 16.06
N VAL A 96 -5.59 6.73 16.89
CA VAL A 96 -6.52 5.60 17.12
C VAL A 96 -7.72 5.97 17.98
N LYS A 97 -7.62 7.01 18.81
CA LYS A 97 -8.69 7.42 19.74
C LYS A 97 -9.98 7.75 18.98
N ASN A 98 -11.08 7.21 19.45
CA ASN A 98 -12.43 7.33 18.85
C ASN A 98 -12.55 6.71 17.45
N SER A 99 -11.58 5.92 16.99
CA SER A 99 -11.66 5.14 15.75
C SER A 99 -12.06 3.69 16.04
N VAL A 100 -12.21 2.88 14.99
CA VAL A 100 -12.42 1.43 15.14
C VAL A 100 -11.20 0.72 15.74
N PHE A 101 -10.05 1.38 15.78
CA PHE A 101 -8.79 0.89 16.33
C PHE A 101 -8.55 1.36 17.78
N ASP A 102 -9.51 2.04 18.40
CA ASP A 102 -9.41 2.44 19.81
C ASP A 102 -9.57 1.22 20.71
N ILE A 103 -8.45 0.75 21.27
CA ILE A 103 -8.39 -0.46 22.09
C ILE A 103 -9.27 -0.39 23.35
N SER A 104 -9.66 0.80 23.79
CA SER A 104 -10.62 0.94 24.89
C SER A 104 -12.01 0.42 24.55
N GLN A 105 -12.31 0.22 23.27
CA GLN A 105 -13.56 -0.32 22.76
C GLN A 105 -13.46 -1.81 22.36
N PHE A 106 -12.31 -2.44 22.59
CA PHE A 106 -12.06 -3.85 22.28
C PHE A 106 -12.51 -4.70 23.49
N ASN A 107 -13.74 -5.16 23.46
CA ASN A 107 -14.36 -5.92 24.54
C ASN A 107 -15.18 -7.12 24.03
N TYR A 108 -15.00 -7.50 22.77
CA TYR A 108 -15.70 -8.64 22.17
C TYR A 108 -15.02 -9.95 22.53
N THR A 109 -15.79 -10.98 22.81
CA THR A 109 -15.31 -12.36 23.01
C THR A 109 -15.75 -13.18 21.80
N MET A 110 -14.77 -13.73 21.06
CA MET A 110 -15.06 -14.58 19.90
C MET A 110 -15.82 -15.85 20.32
N SER A 111 -16.83 -16.22 19.53
CA SER A 111 -17.44 -17.53 19.60
C SER A 111 -16.46 -18.61 19.14
N GLU A 112 -16.80 -19.87 19.37
CA GLU A 112 -15.97 -21.01 18.92
C GLU A 112 -15.85 -21.03 17.37
N ASP A 113 -16.96 -20.78 16.66
CA ASP A 113 -16.96 -20.75 15.19
C ASP A 113 -16.05 -19.64 14.63
N GLU A 114 -16.05 -18.47 15.26
CA GLU A 114 -15.16 -17.35 14.90
C GLU A 114 -13.70 -17.66 15.19
N ARG A 115 -13.42 -18.34 16.31
CA ARG A 115 -12.06 -18.81 16.63
C ARG A 115 -11.56 -19.77 15.55
N VAL A 116 -12.38 -20.73 15.15
CA VAL A 116 -12.06 -21.68 14.08
C VAL A 116 -11.83 -20.96 12.75
N LEU A 117 -12.67 -19.97 12.42
CA LEU A 117 -12.49 -19.14 11.22
C LEU A 117 -11.15 -18.42 11.23
N VAL A 118 -10.84 -17.69 12.31
CA VAL A 118 -9.57 -16.95 12.44
C VAL A 118 -8.38 -17.91 12.42
N GLU A 119 -8.48 -19.07 13.07
CA GLU A 119 -7.44 -20.09 13.05
C GLU A 119 -7.19 -20.64 11.64
N ASN A 120 -8.24 -20.92 10.88
CA ASN A 120 -8.12 -21.37 9.49
C ASN A 120 -7.43 -20.32 8.61
N ILE A 121 -7.77 -19.04 8.77
CA ILE A 121 -7.11 -17.94 8.04
C ILE A 121 -5.63 -17.90 8.40
N ILE A 122 -5.27 -18.06 9.69
CA ILE A 122 -3.87 -18.07 10.14
C ILE A 122 -3.13 -19.29 9.57
N ASP A 123 -3.75 -20.48 9.56
CA ASP A 123 -3.11 -21.70 9.07
C ASP A 123 -2.89 -21.68 7.55
N ASN A 124 -3.76 -21.00 6.82
CA ASN A 124 -3.65 -20.80 5.36
C ASN A 124 -2.74 -19.60 5.00
N TYR A 125 -2.27 -18.86 5.99
CA TYR A 125 -1.43 -17.69 5.75
C TYR A 125 0.02 -18.09 5.42
N HIS A 126 0.57 -17.52 4.35
CA HIS A 126 1.89 -17.87 3.83
C HIS A 126 2.98 -16.82 4.12
N GLY A 127 2.66 -15.80 4.92
CA GLY A 127 3.60 -14.73 5.28
C GLY A 127 4.31 -14.95 6.62
N LYS A 128 4.41 -13.88 7.39
CA LYS A 128 5.01 -13.88 8.75
C LYS A 128 4.30 -14.89 9.65
N ASN A 129 5.06 -15.66 10.41
CA ASN A 129 4.47 -16.59 11.36
C ASN A 129 3.64 -15.85 12.43
N ILE A 130 2.32 -16.06 12.40
CA ILE A 130 1.39 -15.49 13.36
C ILE A 130 1.30 -16.43 14.56
N ASN A 131 1.55 -15.90 15.75
CA ASN A 131 1.42 -16.69 16.98
C ASN A 131 -0.06 -16.95 17.26
N LYS A 132 -0.48 -18.22 17.34
CA LYS A 132 -1.86 -18.60 17.68
C LYS A 132 -2.31 -18.15 19.08
N ALA A 133 -1.42 -17.74 19.96
CA ALA A 133 -1.79 -17.06 21.20
C ALA A 133 -2.60 -15.78 20.97
N LEU A 134 -2.60 -15.25 19.74
CA LEU A 134 -3.47 -14.16 19.30
C LEU A 134 -4.97 -14.50 19.50
N LEU A 135 -5.35 -15.77 19.37
CA LEU A 135 -6.73 -16.24 19.57
C LEU A 135 -7.22 -16.09 21.02
N ASP A 136 -6.32 -15.99 21.97
CA ASP A 136 -6.61 -15.79 23.38
C ASP A 136 -6.52 -14.31 23.81
N SER A 137 -6.37 -13.40 22.83
CA SER A 137 -6.33 -11.97 23.10
C SER A 137 -7.66 -11.50 23.70
N GLN A 138 -7.55 -10.69 24.76
CA GLN A 138 -8.71 -9.96 25.32
C GLN A 138 -9.02 -8.67 24.58
N TYR A 139 -8.21 -8.32 23.57
CA TYR A 139 -8.37 -7.10 22.77
C TYR A 139 -8.93 -7.47 21.41
N VAL A 140 -10.20 -7.78 21.37
CA VAL A 140 -10.94 -8.16 20.18
C VAL A 140 -12.09 -7.19 19.94
N ARG A 141 -12.30 -6.82 18.67
CA ARG A 141 -13.44 -6.06 18.20
C ARG A 141 -14.04 -6.74 16.98
N LYS A 142 -15.36 -6.83 16.93
CA LYS A 142 -16.09 -7.36 15.77
C LYS A 142 -16.93 -6.25 15.14
N LEU A 143 -16.91 -6.23 13.81
CA LEU A 143 -17.84 -5.46 12.97
C LEU A 143 -18.61 -6.45 12.09
N THR A 144 -19.90 -6.20 11.93
CA THR A 144 -20.75 -7.03 11.05
C THR A 144 -21.50 -6.11 10.10
N LYS A 145 -21.54 -6.48 8.83
CA LYS A 145 -22.28 -5.73 7.82
C LYS A 145 -22.87 -6.69 6.80
N TYR A 146 -24.21 -6.79 6.77
CA TYR A 146 -24.93 -7.87 6.09
C TYR A 146 -24.50 -9.23 6.66
N ASP A 147 -24.09 -10.16 5.79
CA ASP A 147 -23.60 -11.48 6.20
C ASP A 147 -22.06 -11.52 6.36
N ASN A 148 -21.38 -10.39 6.14
CA ASN A 148 -19.93 -10.28 6.23
C ASN A 148 -19.48 -9.97 7.66
N GLU A 149 -18.30 -10.46 8.02
CA GLU A 149 -17.70 -10.26 9.33
C GLU A 149 -16.27 -9.72 9.21
N LEU A 150 -15.93 -8.78 10.07
CA LEU A 150 -14.58 -8.29 10.27
C LEU A 150 -14.21 -8.40 11.75
N ILE A 151 -13.26 -9.25 12.05
CA ILE A 151 -12.70 -9.42 13.39
C ILE A 151 -11.36 -8.68 13.43
N ILE A 152 -11.23 -7.76 14.36
CA ILE A 152 -10.00 -6.99 14.59
C ILE A 152 -9.42 -7.44 15.92
N ILE A 153 -8.20 -7.95 15.91
CA ILE A 153 -7.48 -8.35 17.11
C ILE A 153 -6.25 -7.46 17.26
N TYR A 154 -6.07 -6.86 18.45
CA TYR A 154 -4.86 -6.12 18.75
C TYR A 154 -3.91 -6.98 19.58
N ASP A 155 -2.70 -7.17 19.06
CA ASP A 155 -1.60 -7.79 19.78
C ASP A 155 -0.73 -6.72 20.45
N LYS A 156 -0.81 -6.67 21.77
CA LYS A 156 -0.03 -5.74 22.58
C LYS A 156 1.48 -6.05 22.51
N GLY A 157 1.85 -7.31 22.25
CA GLY A 157 3.25 -7.73 22.21
C GLY A 157 4.00 -7.19 21.00
N SER A 158 3.36 -7.25 19.82
CA SER A 158 3.92 -6.72 18.56
C SER A 158 3.50 -5.28 18.27
N ASN A 159 2.51 -4.73 18.97
CA ASN A 159 1.85 -3.46 18.69
C ASN A 159 1.22 -3.45 17.29
N GLU A 160 0.57 -4.55 16.93
CA GLU A 160 -0.03 -4.75 15.61
C GLU A 160 -1.52 -5.06 15.72
N TYR A 161 -2.27 -4.63 14.71
CA TYR A 161 -3.69 -4.94 14.53
C TYR A 161 -3.81 -5.98 13.43
N TYR A 162 -4.51 -7.06 13.71
CA TYR A 162 -4.82 -8.13 12.79
C TYR A 162 -6.28 -8.03 12.38
N LEU A 163 -6.53 -7.84 11.10
CA LEU A 163 -7.87 -7.70 10.51
C LEU A 163 -8.20 -8.99 9.77
N PHE A 164 -9.13 -9.78 10.29
CA PHE A 164 -9.64 -10.99 9.68
C PHE A 164 -11.01 -10.70 9.09
N GLU A 165 -11.11 -10.72 7.78
CA GLU A 165 -12.35 -10.45 7.05
C GLU A 165 -12.87 -11.74 6.43
N ASN A 166 -14.14 -12.05 6.67
CA ASN A 166 -14.89 -13.10 6.01
C ASN A 166 -16.02 -12.47 5.19
N LEU A 167 -15.99 -12.70 3.89
CA LEU A 167 -16.96 -12.21 2.90
C LEU A 167 -17.80 -13.37 2.38
N MET A 168 -19.11 -13.32 2.60
CA MET A 168 -20.08 -14.32 2.17
C MET A 168 -20.92 -13.86 0.98
#